data_7dc00d50f8fb26cd179c9dee816ba21f
#
_entry.id   7dc00d50f8fb26cd179c9dee816ba21f
#
_cell.length_a   1.000
_cell.length_b   1.000
_cell.length_c   1.000
_cell.angle_alpha   90.00
_cell.angle_beta   90.00
_cell.angle_gamma   90.00
#
_symmetry.space_group_name_H-M   'P 1'
#
loop_
_entity.id
_entity.type
_entity.pdbx_description
1 polymer ?
#
loop_
_entity_poly.entity_id
_entity_poly.type
_entity_poly.pdbx_seq_one_letter_code
_entity_poly.pdbx_strand_id
1 'polypeptide(L)'
;TFHCTQAVGKVMRKNKAGVILNIVTTYAYTGSGYVVPSACAKAGVLAMTRSLAVEWAKYGIRTVAIAPGPFPTKGAWSRLAPPGLGIEKKMKDRIPLKRLGEHIELANLATYLISDQAAYINGEVVTIDGGEWLKGAGEMNDLDKIPKAAWKLLQMKRKKKK
;
A
#
# COMPACT_ATOMS: atom_id res chain seq x y z
N THR A 1 10.96 4.18 13.72
CA THR A 1 10.55 5.30 12.85
C THR A 1 10.44 6.60 13.65
N PHE A 2 9.64 6.68 14.72
CA PHE A 2 9.39 7.94 15.46
C PHE A 2 10.69 8.67 15.88
N HIS A 3 11.59 8.00 16.59
CA HIS A 3 12.85 8.62 17.05
C HIS A 3 13.75 9.09 15.89
N CYS A 4 13.83 8.30 14.79
CA CYS A 4 14.58 8.73 13.61
C CYS A 4 13.95 9.96 12.97
N THR A 5 12.62 9.98 12.83
CA THR A 5 11.88 11.12 12.28
C THR A 5 12.11 12.38 13.14
N GLN A 6 12.07 12.23 14.46
CA GLN A 6 12.31 13.32 15.39
C GLN A 6 13.74 13.88 15.30
N ALA A 7 14.73 13.00 15.15
CA ALA A 7 16.14 13.39 15.04
C ALA A 7 16.41 14.12 13.70
N VAL A 8 16.00 13.53 12.56
CA VAL A 8 16.23 14.15 11.24
C VAL A 8 15.41 15.42 11.04
N GLY A 9 14.21 15.49 11.64
CA GLY A 9 13.35 16.66 11.60
C GLY A 9 14.03 17.93 12.16
N LYS A 10 14.86 17.79 13.19
CA LYS A 10 15.64 18.91 13.74
C LYS A 10 16.62 19.49 12.70
N VAL A 11 17.27 18.62 11.92
CA VAL A 11 18.22 19.04 10.88
C VAL A 11 17.47 19.64 9.69
N MET A 12 16.41 18.98 9.22
CA MET A 12 15.58 19.44 8.10
C MET A 12 14.95 20.80 8.41
N ARG A 13 14.44 21.00 9.63
CA ARG A 13 13.90 22.29 10.08
C ARG A 13 14.93 23.42 10.02
N LYS A 14 16.18 23.16 10.43
CA LYS A 14 17.27 24.13 10.34
C LYS A 14 17.57 24.49 8.89
N ASN A 15 17.53 23.51 8.00
CA ASN A 15 17.79 23.69 6.58
C ASN A 15 16.58 24.23 5.79
N LYS A 16 15.40 24.32 6.42
CA LYS A 16 14.12 24.72 5.81
C LYS A 16 13.76 23.89 4.57
N ALA A 17 14.19 22.64 4.53
CA ALA A 17 13.94 21.70 3.43
C ALA A 17 14.07 20.27 3.93
N GLY A 18 13.23 19.37 3.39
CA GLY A 18 13.36 17.94 3.64
C GLY A 18 12.15 17.14 3.15
N VAL A 19 12.37 15.86 2.92
CA VAL A 19 11.31 14.91 2.63
C VAL A 19 11.50 13.67 3.49
N ILE A 20 10.46 13.25 4.17
CA ILE A 20 10.42 12.00 4.93
C ILE A 20 9.48 11.05 4.21
N LEU A 21 10.03 9.96 3.68
CA LEU A 21 9.29 8.87 3.09
C LEU A 21 9.18 7.72 4.10
N ASN A 22 7.96 7.41 4.50
CA ASN A 22 7.67 6.28 5.38
C ASN A 22 7.16 5.08 4.58
N ILE A 23 7.45 3.88 5.08
CA ILE A 23 6.86 2.64 4.56
C ILE A 23 5.83 2.14 5.57
N VAL A 24 4.57 2.12 5.14
CA VAL A 24 3.46 1.53 5.89
C VAL A 24 3.02 0.22 5.25
N THR A 25 1.79 -0.16 5.34
CA THR A 25 1.17 -1.30 4.66
C THR A 25 -0.32 -1.03 4.48
N THR A 26 -0.99 -1.76 3.60
CA THR A 26 -2.44 -1.62 3.39
C THR A 26 -3.23 -1.92 4.65
N TYR A 27 -2.81 -2.87 5.48
CA TYR A 27 -3.48 -3.18 6.75
C TYR A 27 -3.22 -2.14 7.88
N ALA A 28 -2.45 -1.08 7.63
CA ALA A 28 -2.42 0.07 8.53
C ALA A 28 -3.75 0.82 8.61
N TYR A 29 -4.61 0.65 7.59
CA TYR A 29 -5.95 1.23 7.54
C TYR A 29 -7.01 0.36 8.23
N THR A 30 -6.90 -0.96 8.08
CA THR A 30 -7.98 -1.90 8.44
C THR A 30 -7.63 -2.82 9.61
N GLY A 31 -6.36 -2.87 9.99
CA GLY A 31 -5.84 -3.97 10.81
C GLY A 31 -5.67 -5.26 9.99
N SER A 32 -5.10 -6.26 10.62
CA SER A 32 -4.99 -7.63 10.09
C SER A 32 -4.81 -8.62 11.22
N GLY A 33 -5.53 -9.74 11.16
CA GLY A 33 -5.32 -10.88 12.06
C GLY A 33 -3.89 -11.42 11.96
N TYR A 34 -3.40 -12.00 13.05
CA TYR A 34 -2.08 -12.66 13.16
C TYR A 34 -0.85 -11.76 13.06
N VAL A 35 -1.02 -10.44 12.82
CA VAL A 35 0.07 -9.47 12.69
C VAL A 35 -0.20 -8.19 13.50
N VAL A 36 -0.91 -8.30 14.63
CA VAL A 36 -1.35 -7.17 15.45
C VAL A 36 -0.22 -6.19 15.81
N PRO A 37 0.97 -6.62 16.28
CA PRO A 37 2.04 -5.68 16.60
C PRO A 37 2.48 -4.84 15.39
N SER A 38 2.54 -5.46 14.22
CA SER A 38 2.86 -4.77 12.96
C SER A 38 1.75 -3.80 12.55
N ALA A 39 0.49 -4.20 12.67
CA ALA A 39 -0.66 -3.36 12.34
C ALA A 39 -0.66 -2.09 13.21
N CYS A 40 -0.50 -2.24 14.54
CA CYS A 40 -0.40 -1.11 15.47
C CYS A 40 0.77 -0.17 15.12
N ALA A 41 1.96 -0.73 14.87
CA ALA A 41 3.14 0.06 14.53
C ALA A 41 2.94 0.83 13.22
N LYS A 42 2.39 0.20 12.19
CA LYS A 42 2.18 0.82 10.87
C LYS A 42 1.03 1.83 10.87
N ALA A 43 -0.02 1.61 11.65
CA ALA A 43 -1.07 2.59 11.88
C ALA A 43 -0.52 3.85 12.58
N GLY A 44 0.36 3.68 13.57
CA GLY A 44 1.07 4.81 14.20
C GLY A 44 1.94 5.58 13.22
N VAL A 45 2.67 4.90 12.33
CA VAL A 45 3.48 5.56 11.28
C VAL A 45 2.59 6.28 10.27
N LEU A 46 1.44 5.71 9.91
CA LEU A 46 0.44 6.36 9.05
C LEU A 46 -0.07 7.65 9.67
N ALA A 47 -0.50 7.61 10.93
CA ALA A 47 -0.97 8.79 11.66
C ALA A 47 0.14 9.86 11.76
N MET A 48 1.37 9.46 12.12
CA MET A 48 2.53 10.33 12.19
C MET A 48 2.80 11.01 10.84
N THR A 49 2.76 10.28 9.72
CA THR A 49 2.97 10.83 8.37
C THR A 49 1.99 11.97 8.08
N ARG A 50 0.72 11.76 8.35
CA ARG A 50 -0.34 12.76 8.10
C ARG A 50 -0.24 13.96 9.04
N SER A 51 0.01 13.73 10.32
CA SER A 51 0.15 14.80 11.31
C SER A 51 1.34 15.72 11.00
N LEU A 52 2.51 15.12 10.70
CA LEU A 52 3.71 15.89 10.41
C LEU A 52 3.65 16.60 9.06
N ALA A 53 2.88 16.09 8.09
CA ALA A 53 2.62 16.79 6.83
C ALA A 53 2.01 18.18 7.06
N VAL A 54 1.14 18.31 8.04
CA VAL A 54 0.51 19.59 8.41
C VAL A 54 1.46 20.41 9.30
N GLU A 55 1.99 19.79 10.34
CA GLU A 55 2.77 20.49 11.36
C GLU A 55 4.11 21.03 10.82
N TRP A 56 4.77 20.28 9.93
CA TRP A 56 6.12 20.58 9.47
C TRP A 56 6.17 21.26 8.10
N ALA A 57 5.06 21.44 7.41
CA ALA A 57 4.97 22.16 6.14
C ALA A 57 5.56 23.59 6.25
N LYS A 58 5.32 24.27 7.37
CA LYS A 58 5.90 25.61 7.66
C LYS A 58 7.43 25.64 7.71
N TYR A 59 8.08 24.49 7.79
CA TYR A 59 9.54 24.37 7.77
C TYR A 59 10.06 23.88 6.41
N GLY A 60 9.22 23.82 5.39
CA GLY A 60 9.61 23.28 4.08
C GLY A 60 9.81 21.75 4.08
N ILE A 61 9.23 21.04 5.04
CA ILE A 61 9.38 19.58 5.15
C ILE A 61 8.09 18.90 4.68
N ARG A 62 8.22 17.97 3.74
CA ARG A 62 7.13 17.08 3.32
C ARG A 62 7.24 15.73 4.03
N THR A 63 6.11 15.12 4.35
CA THR A 63 6.04 13.74 4.83
C THR A 63 5.05 12.97 3.99
N VAL A 64 5.49 11.86 3.44
CA VAL A 64 4.71 10.98 2.58
C VAL A 64 4.93 9.52 2.96
N ALA A 65 4.07 8.64 2.54
CA ALA A 65 4.26 7.22 2.77
C ALA A 65 3.93 6.39 1.54
N ILE A 66 4.49 5.18 1.49
CA ILE A 66 4.09 4.12 0.56
C ILE A 66 3.47 2.99 1.37
N ALA A 67 2.36 2.45 0.89
CA ALA A 67 1.72 1.24 1.40
C ALA A 67 1.90 0.09 0.39
N PRO A 68 2.99 -0.68 0.48
CA PRO A 68 3.23 -1.79 -0.42
C PRO A 68 2.29 -2.97 -0.13
N GLY A 69 1.87 -3.66 -1.18
CA GLY A 69 1.39 -5.03 -1.13
C GLY A 69 2.54 -6.04 -1.05
N PRO A 70 2.37 -7.24 -1.61
CA PRO A 70 3.39 -8.29 -1.54
C PRO A 70 4.58 -8.03 -2.49
N PHE A 71 5.72 -7.70 -1.91
CA PHE A 71 7.03 -7.60 -2.58
C PHE A 71 7.95 -8.66 -1.98
N PRO A 72 8.33 -9.73 -2.73
CA PRO A 72 9.09 -10.84 -2.18
C PRO A 72 10.52 -10.43 -1.82
N THR A 73 10.90 -10.62 -0.56
CA THR A 73 12.29 -10.55 -0.11
C THR A 73 12.73 -11.88 0.44
N LYS A 74 14.02 -12.23 0.29
CA LYS A 74 14.54 -13.54 0.76
C LYS A 74 14.16 -13.83 2.22
N GLY A 75 14.34 -12.85 3.12
CA GLY A 75 14.10 -13.04 4.55
C GLY A 75 12.62 -13.09 4.95
N ALA A 76 11.76 -12.29 4.34
CA ALA A 76 10.33 -12.28 4.65
C ALA A 76 9.62 -13.45 3.96
N TRP A 77 9.97 -13.75 2.71
CA TRP A 77 9.27 -14.74 1.91
C TRP A 77 9.44 -16.17 2.43
N SER A 78 10.62 -16.51 2.92
CA SER A 78 10.86 -17.82 3.56
C SER A 78 9.96 -18.08 4.77
N ARG A 79 9.50 -17.03 5.46
CA ARG A 79 8.59 -17.12 6.62
C ARG A 79 7.13 -17.01 6.24
N LEU A 80 6.79 -16.13 5.31
CA LEU A 80 5.40 -15.82 4.96
C LEU A 80 4.83 -16.73 3.88
N ALA A 81 5.67 -17.26 2.99
CA ALA A 81 5.29 -18.14 1.89
C ALA A 81 6.25 -19.33 1.75
N PRO A 82 6.38 -20.19 2.80
CA PRO A 82 7.25 -21.32 2.73
C PRO A 82 6.89 -22.25 1.55
N PRO A 83 7.89 -22.87 0.91
CA PRO A 83 7.67 -23.78 -0.21
C PRO A 83 6.69 -24.91 0.12
N GLY A 84 5.92 -25.36 -0.86
CA GLY A 84 5.01 -26.52 -0.71
C GLY A 84 3.60 -26.18 -0.21
N LEU A 85 3.35 -25.01 0.37
CA LEU A 85 2.02 -24.62 0.88
C LEU A 85 1.14 -23.88 -0.13
N GLY A 86 1.64 -23.59 -1.33
CA GLY A 86 0.91 -22.87 -2.37
C GLY A 86 0.49 -21.44 -2.00
N ILE A 87 1.09 -20.87 -0.95
CA ILE A 87 0.73 -19.54 -0.41
C ILE A 87 0.99 -18.46 -1.47
N GLU A 88 2.14 -18.50 -2.14
CA GLU A 88 2.48 -17.53 -3.18
C GLU A 88 1.46 -17.55 -4.33
N LYS A 89 1.02 -18.72 -4.76
CA LYS A 89 -0.03 -18.85 -5.79
C LYS A 89 -1.33 -18.21 -5.31
N LYS A 90 -1.76 -18.50 -4.08
CA LYS A 90 -2.97 -17.90 -3.48
C LYS A 90 -2.86 -16.37 -3.39
N MET A 91 -1.67 -15.83 -3.07
CA MET A 91 -1.44 -14.39 -3.07
C MET A 91 -1.59 -13.80 -4.48
N LYS A 92 -0.93 -14.39 -5.49
CA LYS A 92 -1.07 -13.96 -6.90
C LYS A 92 -2.51 -14.02 -7.40
N ASP A 93 -3.25 -15.06 -7.04
CA ASP A 93 -4.65 -15.23 -7.43
C ASP A 93 -5.55 -14.13 -6.84
N ARG A 94 -5.21 -13.64 -5.64
CA ARG A 94 -5.93 -12.58 -4.95
C ARG A 94 -5.65 -11.19 -5.54
N ILE A 95 -4.45 -10.97 -6.07
CA ILE A 95 -4.06 -9.70 -6.69
C ILE A 95 -4.71 -9.57 -8.08
N PRO A 96 -5.42 -8.47 -8.40
CA PRO A 96 -5.98 -8.23 -9.72
C PRO A 96 -4.97 -8.33 -10.86
N LEU A 97 -3.76 -7.77 -10.69
CA LEU A 97 -2.68 -7.86 -11.68
C LEU A 97 -2.02 -9.25 -11.79
N LYS A 98 -2.44 -10.24 -10.97
CA LYS A 98 -2.02 -11.64 -11.03
C LYS A 98 -0.52 -11.88 -10.89
N ARG A 99 0.20 -10.94 -10.31
CA ARG A 99 1.62 -11.04 -10.03
C ARG A 99 1.97 -10.35 -8.71
N LEU A 100 3.15 -10.63 -8.21
CA LEU A 100 3.75 -9.90 -7.09
C LEU A 100 4.44 -8.62 -7.62
N GLY A 101 4.69 -7.67 -6.73
CA GLY A 101 5.43 -6.47 -7.05
C GLY A 101 6.93 -6.73 -7.23
N GLU A 102 7.55 -5.99 -8.13
CA GLU A 102 9.00 -5.98 -8.34
C GLU A 102 9.65 -4.84 -7.57
N HIS A 103 10.82 -5.07 -6.97
CA HIS A 103 11.50 -4.06 -6.14
C HIS A 103 11.78 -2.77 -6.90
N ILE A 104 12.02 -2.86 -8.22
CA ILE A 104 12.26 -1.67 -9.05
C ILE A 104 11.02 -0.78 -9.14
N GLU A 105 9.81 -1.35 -9.13
CA GLU A 105 8.56 -0.57 -9.15
C GLU A 105 8.42 0.24 -7.87
N LEU A 106 8.76 -0.37 -6.72
CA LEU A 106 8.76 0.30 -5.43
C LEU A 106 9.85 1.40 -5.37
N ALA A 107 11.04 1.11 -5.89
CA ALA A 107 12.15 2.06 -5.93
C ALA A 107 11.81 3.28 -6.81
N ASN A 108 11.22 3.07 -7.98
CA ASN A 108 10.79 4.16 -8.87
C ASN A 108 9.77 5.08 -8.20
N LEU A 109 8.77 4.51 -7.52
CA LEU A 109 7.79 5.29 -6.78
C LEU A 109 8.44 6.07 -5.62
N ALA A 110 9.33 5.42 -4.87
CA ALA A 110 10.06 6.06 -3.79
C ALA A 110 10.89 7.25 -4.30
N THR A 111 11.64 7.05 -5.39
CA THR A 111 12.45 8.09 -6.04
C THR A 111 11.60 9.28 -6.48
N TYR A 112 10.45 9.02 -7.11
CA TYR A 112 9.52 10.08 -7.49
C TYR A 112 9.02 10.86 -6.27
N LEU A 113 8.56 10.18 -5.22
CA LEU A 113 7.95 10.83 -4.06
C LEU A 113 8.95 11.70 -3.26
N ILE A 114 10.24 11.35 -3.26
CA ILE A 114 11.28 12.15 -2.58
C ILE A 114 11.83 13.28 -3.45
N SER A 115 11.56 13.29 -4.75
CA SER A 115 12.06 14.31 -5.67
C SER A 115 11.25 15.61 -5.62
N ASP A 116 11.79 16.67 -6.23
CA ASP A 116 11.12 17.95 -6.38
C ASP A 116 9.91 17.88 -7.34
N GLN A 117 9.85 16.87 -8.22
CA GLN A 117 8.71 16.63 -9.10
C GLN A 117 7.43 16.29 -8.32
N ALA A 118 7.57 15.80 -7.10
CA ALA A 118 6.47 15.52 -6.18
C ALA A 118 6.26 16.63 -5.13
N ALA A 119 6.74 17.85 -5.37
CA ALA A 119 6.77 18.93 -4.38
C ALA A 119 5.39 19.30 -3.79
N TYR A 120 4.31 19.07 -4.54
CA TYR A 120 2.94 19.35 -4.06
C TYR A 120 2.26 18.15 -3.41
N ILE A 121 2.92 17.00 -3.34
CA ILE A 121 2.42 15.80 -2.64
C ILE A 121 2.92 15.84 -1.19
N ASN A 122 2.00 15.98 -0.24
CA ASN A 122 2.30 16.02 1.19
C ASN A 122 1.18 15.35 2.00
N GLY A 123 1.52 14.51 2.96
CA GLY A 123 0.57 13.74 3.78
C GLY A 123 -0.06 12.53 3.08
N GLU A 124 0.26 12.32 1.80
CA GLU A 124 -0.32 11.23 1.00
C GLU A 124 0.34 9.89 1.31
N VAL A 125 -0.45 8.84 1.16
CA VAL A 125 -0.02 7.45 1.30
C VAL A 125 -0.35 6.70 0.03
N VAL A 126 0.64 6.50 -0.80
CA VAL A 126 0.47 5.84 -2.10
C VAL A 126 0.48 4.33 -1.93
N THR A 127 -0.63 3.69 -2.25
CA THR A 127 -0.73 2.23 -2.28
C THR A 127 -0.15 1.68 -3.58
N ILE A 128 0.74 0.68 -3.45
CA ILE A 128 1.33 -0.04 -4.58
C ILE A 128 1.22 -1.55 -4.31
N ASP A 129 0.12 -2.16 -4.74
CA ASP A 129 -0.25 -3.53 -4.37
C ASP A 129 -0.91 -4.34 -5.50
N GLY A 130 -0.91 -3.81 -6.73
CA GLY A 130 -1.56 -4.46 -7.86
C GLY A 130 -3.09 -4.55 -7.73
N GLY A 131 -3.69 -3.74 -6.85
CA GLY A 131 -5.13 -3.68 -6.59
C GLY A 131 -5.62 -4.68 -5.53
N GLU A 132 -4.70 -5.34 -4.80
CA GLU A 132 -5.06 -6.38 -3.83
C GLU A 132 -6.01 -5.86 -2.75
N TRP A 133 -5.73 -4.70 -2.18
CA TRP A 133 -6.54 -4.13 -1.11
C TRP A 133 -7.95 -3.77 -1.59
N LEU A 134 -8.05 -3.12 -2.73
CA LEU A 134 -9.35 -2.78 -3.34
C LEU A 134 -10.16 -4.03 -3.69
N LYS A 135 -9.49 -5.09 -4.19
CA LYS A 135 -10.13 -6.37 -4.46
C LYS A 135 -10.71 -7.00 -3.19
N GLY A 136 -9.99 -6.92 -2.08
CA GLY A 136 -10.45 -7.46 -0.79
C GLY A 136 -11.55 -6.64 -0.12
N ALA A 137 -11.61 -5.33 -0.38
CA ALA A 137 -12.55 -4.43 0.27
C ALA A 137 -13.92 -4.29 -0.43
N GLY A 138 -14.02 -4.64 -1.71
CA GLY A 138 -15.24 -4.43 -2.48
C GLY A 138 -16.22 -5.60 -2.43
N GLU A 139 -17.46 -5.36 -2.02
CA GLU A 139 -18.51 -6.37 -1.87
C GLU A 139 -18.80 -7.15 -3.16
N MET A 140 -18.77 -6.48 -4.32
CA MET A 140 -19.11 -7.07 -5.61
C MET A 140 -17.91 -7.62 -6.39
N ASN A 141 -16.71 -7.52 -5.82
CA ASN A 141 -15.47 -7.89 -6.51
C ASN A 141 -15.34 -9.39 -6.84
N ASP A 142 -16.15 -10.23 -6.22
CA ASP A 142 -16.20 -11.67 -6.51
C ASP A 142 -17.05 -12.03 -7.74
N LEU A 143 -17.70 -11.03 -8.36
CA LEU A 143 -18.42 -11.25 -9.63
C LEU A 143 -17.49 -11.65 -10.79
N ASP A 144 -16.19 -11.36 -10.69
CA ASP A 144 -15.19 -11.82 -11.66
C ASP A 144 -15.01 -13.34 -11.68
N LYS A 145 -15.44 -14.05 -10.62
CA LYS A 145 -15.44 -15.51 -10.54
C LYS A 145 -16.60 -16.16 -11.31
N ILE A 146 -17.60 -15.37 -11.74
CA ILE A 146 -18.76 -15.87 -12.48
C ILE A 146 -18.33 -16.23 -13.91
N PRO A 147 -18.56 -17.48 -14.36
CA PRO A 147 -18.22 -17.90 -15.71
C PRO A 147 -18.93 -17.06 -16.79
N LYS A 148 -18.25 -16.80 -17.91
CA LYS A 148 -18.84 -16.04 -19.03
C LYS A 148 -20.18 -16.58 -19.52
N ALA A 149 -20.39 -17.91 -19.48
CA ALA A 149 -21.64 -18.55 -19.83
C ALA A 149 -22.79 -18.12 -18.91
N ALA A 150 -22.55 -18.02 -17.61
CA ALA A 150 -23.56 -17.56 -16.64
C ALA A 150 -23.93 -16.08 -16.87
N TRP A 151 -22.96 -15.24 -17.21
CA TRP A 151 -23.23 -13.84 -17.61
C TRP A 151 -24.14 -13.75 -18.84
N LYS A 152 -23.90 -14.57 -19.87
CA LYS A 152 -24.79 -14.62 -21.06
C LYS A 152 -26.22 -15.01 -20.69
N LEU A 153 -26.39 -15.99 -19.81
CA LEU A 153 -27.73 -16.41 -19.33
C LEU A 153 -28.47 -15.29 -18.59
N LEU A 154 -27.75 -14.58 -17.72
CA LEU A 154 -28.30 -13.43 -16.99
C LEU A 154 -28.75 -12.30 -17.94
N GLN A 155 -27.94 -12.01 -18.96
CA GLN A 155 -28.28 -11.00 -19.98
C GLN A 155 -29.51 -11.40 -20.80
N MET A 156 -29.65 -12.68 -21.21
CA MET A 156 -30.81 -13.18 -21.95
C MET A 156 -32.10 -13.09 -21.12
N LYS A 157 -32.03 -13.44 -19.82
CA LYS A 157 -33.19 -13.31 -18.91
C LYS A 157 -33.65 -11.84 -18.76
N ARG A 158 -32.71 -10.91 -18.73
CA ARG A 158 -33.02 -9.47 -18.63
C ARG A 158 -33.70 -8.92 -19.89
N LYS A 159 -33.31 -9.41 -21.08
CA LYS A 159 -33.94 -9.00 -22.34
C LYS A 159 -35.38 -9.55 -22.51
N LYS A 160 -35.71 -10.68 -21.90
CA LYS A 160 -37.07 -11.27 -21.94
C LYS A 160 -38.06 -10.61 -20.98
N LYS A 161 -37.57 -9.74 -20.04
CA LYS A 161 -38.43 -9.02 -19.08
C LYS A 161 -38.74 -7.58 -19.51
N LYS A 162 -38.19 -7.14 -20.65
CA LYS A 162 -38.56 -5.89 -21.34
C LYS A 162 -39.44 -6.22 -22.54
#